data_515b472c791475baa0da18b869a03467
#
_entry.id   515b472c791475baa0da18b869a03467
#
_cell.length_a   1.000
_cell.length_b   1.000
_cell.length_c   1.000
_cell.angle_alpha   90.00
_cell.angle_beta   90.00
_cell.angle_gamma   90.00
#
_symmetry.space_group_name_H-M   'P 1'
#
loop_
_entity.id
_entity.type
_entity.pdbx_description
1 polymer ?
#
loop_
_entity_poly.entity_id
_entity_poly.type
_entity_poly.pdbx_seq_one_letter_code
_entity_poly.pdbx_strand_id
1 'polypeptide(L)'
;FFKRIAKSTASTFDDLLIKNKIPRLLSYVPSLFFLFWVLPLYNEDLLIVLEATTIILFIVTVRSVLGTVKDYFKLSSSLKHIPIDSYIQVVMIFLWFIGIILILSVLTGREIGTFLASLGALSAIIILVFRDTILGFVSSIQITVNDTVRIGDWITMKGSDADGTVIEVNLSTVKVQNFDNTITTIPTYKLVSDSFINWRGMEESKGRRIKRSLLIKPSSVKFLESDDIENLKKVNLISEYIDSRVAEIDEYNKKNSIDKSMLLNGRNLTNLGVFRIYIEEYLKAHPMTNEDLTLMCRQLEPTSQGIPIQIYTFSKDKEWTKYEGLTSDIFDHLLSSVKYFDLECFELNQSYSS
;
A
#
# COMPACT_ATOMS: atom_id res chain seq x y z
N PHE A 1 -21.22 -56.15 25.29
CA PHE A 1 -21.24 -56.54 23.86
C PHE A 1 -20.08 -55.83 23.11
N PHE A 2 -20.07 -54.54 23.06
CA PHE A 2 -19.03 -53.74 22.31
C PHE A 2 -17.60 -54.02 22.78
N LYS A 3 -17.32 -54.17 24.09
CA LYS A 3 -15.97 -54.53 24.60
C LYS A 3 -15.49 -55.91 24.15
N ARG A 4 -16.41 -56.81 23.80
CA ARG A 4 -16.08 -58.17 23.29
C ARG A 4 -15.72 -58.14 21.81
N ILE A 5 -16.41 -57.28 21.02
CA ILE A 5 -16.14 -57.09 19.60
C ILE A 5 -14.83 -56.38 19.39
N ALA A 6 -14.55 -55.32 20.14
CA ALA A 6 -13.29 -54.57 20.02
C ALA A 6 -12.06 -55.39 20.40
N LYS A 7 -12.18 -56.37 21.27
CA LYS A 7 -11.09 -57.31 21.58
C LYS A 7 -10.81 -58.32 20.49
N SER A 8 -11.74 -58.51 19.56
CA SER A 8 -11.58 -59.45 18.41
C SER A 8 -11.13 -58.74 17.14
N THR A 9 -11.10 -57.45 17.10
CA THR A 9 -10.65 -56.66 15.94
C THR A 9 -9.20 -56.12 16.20
N ALA A 10 -8.34 -56.21 15.18
CA ALA A 10 -6.96 -55.70 15.22
C ALA A 10 -6.86 -54.15 15.02
N SER A 11 -8.01 -53.45 15.12
CA SER A 11 -8.09 -52.02 14.85
C SER A 11 -7.90 -51.17 16.13
N THR A 12 -6.92 -50.30 16.15
CA THR A 12 -6.66 -49.33 17.23
C THR A 12 -7.82 -48.30 17.36
N PHE A 13 -8.61 -48.13 16.29
CA PHE A 13 -9.74 -47.17 16.28
C PHE A 13 -10.89 -47.61 17.18
N ASP A 14 -11.18 -48.92 17.25
CA ASP A 14 -12.23 -49.45 18.09
C ASP A 14 -11.93 -49.28 19.59
N ASP A 15 -10.66 -49.42 19.98
CA ASP A 15 -10.22 -49.16 21.34
C ASP A 15 -10.38 -47.69 21.73
N LEU A 16 -10.13 -46.77 20.78
CA LEU A 16 -10.33 -45.34 20.99
C LEU A 16 -11.80 -44.95 21.13
N LEU A 17 -12.72 -45.59 20.38
CA LEU A 17 -14.15 -45.38 20.52
C LEU A 17 -14.64 -45.79 21.95
N ILE A 18 -14.11 -46.88 22.48
CA ILE A 18 -14.43 -47.34 23.85
C ILE A 18 -13.84 -46.41 24.89
N LYS A 19 -12.58 -46.00 24.73
CA LYS A 19 -11.89 -45.02 25.60
C LYS A 19 -12.67 -43.73 25.71
N ASN A 20 -13.18 -43.23 24.60
CA ASN A 20 -13.96 -41.98 24.53
C ASN A 20 -15.47 -42.19 24.86
N LYS A 21 -15.87 -43.34 25.37
CA LYS A 21 -17.23 -43.68 25.87
C LYS A 21 -18.34 -43.59 24.80
N ILE A 22 -18.05 -43.60 23.52
CA ILE A 22 -19.05 -43.49 22.45
C ILE A 22 -20.11 -44.59 22.52
N PRO A 23 -19.76 -45.87 22.74
CA PRO A 23 -20.79 -46.92 22.86
C PRO A 23 -21.75 -46.72 24.01
N ARG A 24 -21.29 -46.09 25.14
CA ARG A 24 -22.14 -45.77 26.27
C ARG A 24 -23.10 -44.63 25.95
N LEU A 25 -22.63 -43.57 25.22
CA LEU A 25 -23.51 -42.46 24.83
C LEU A 25 -24.56 -42.92 23.81
N LEU A 26 -24.17 -43.74 22.84
CA LEU A 26 -25.11 -44.31 21.89
C LEU A 26 -26.14 -45.23 22.55
N SER A 27 -25.82 -45.88 23.68
CA SER A 27 -26.78 -46.72 24.36
C SER A 27 -27.96 -45.97 25.00
N TYR A 28 -27.86 -44.65 25.15
CA TYR A 28 -28.95 -43.78 25.58
C TYR A 28 -29.96 -43.47 24.47
N VAL A 29 -29.59 -43.61 23.21
CA VAL A 29 -30.46 -43.29 22.05
C VAL A 29 -31.75 -44.13 22.01
N PRO A 30 -31.73 -45.45 22.19
CA PRO A 30 -32.98 -46.25 22.26
C PRO A 30 -33.87 -45.82 23.44
N SER A 31 -33.27 -45.51 24.56
CA SER A 31 -34.03 -45.06 25.78
C SER A 31 -34.69 -43.70 25.53
N LEU A 32 -33.99 -42.76 24.88
CA LEU A 32 -34.59 -41.48 24.51
C LEU A 32 -35.74 -41.66 23.53
N PHE A 33 -35.56 -42.52 22.51
CA PHE A 33 -36.60 -42.81 21.53
C PHE A 33 -37.88 -43.38 22.20
N PHE A 34 -37.70 -44.29 23.16
CA PHE A 34 -38.83 -44.84 23.95
C PHE A 34 -39.46 -43.73 24.78
N LEU A 35 -38.70 -42.87 25.43
CA LEU A 35 -39.22 -41.78 26.20
C LEU A 35 -40.00 -40.76 25.37
N PHE A 36 -39.55 -40.44 24.20
CA PHE A 36 -40.26 -39.58 23.24
C PHE A 36 -41.62 -40.15 22.83
N TRP A 37 -41.78 -41.45 22.84
CA TRP A 37 -43.03 -42.12 22.49
C TRP A 37 -43.98 -42.18 23.69
N VAL A 38 -43.47 -42.36 24.92
CA VAL A 38 -44.28 -42.57 26.12
C VAL A 38 -44.62 -41.25 26.84
N LEU A 39 -43.69 -40.29 26.95
CA LEU A 39 -43.88 -39.05 27.73
C LEU A 39 -45.07 -38.18 27.28
N PRO A 40 -45.34 -37.98 25.99
CA PRO A 40 -46.53 -37.21 25.56
C PRO A 40 -47.84 -37.72 26.07
N LEU A 41 -47.91 -39.03 26.42
CA LEU A 41 -49.12 -39.65 26.96
C LEU A 41 -49.40 -39.28 28.42
N TYR A 42 -48.39 -38.74 29.13
CA TYR A 42 -48.49 -38.44 30.58
C TYR A 42 -48.34 -36.95 30.89
N ASN A 43 -47.39 -36.26 30.28
CA ASN A 43 -47.15 -34.86 30.57
C ASN A 43 -46.32 -34.19 29.44
N GLU A 44 -46.92 -33.21 28.77
CA GLU A 44 -46.29 -32.47 27.70
C GLU A 44 -45.12 -31.58 28.19
N ASP A 45 -45.15 -31.06 29.41
CA ASP A 45 -44.06 -30.22 29.95
C ASP A 45 -42.74 -30.99 30.09
N LEU A 46 -42.82 -32.29 30.36
CA LEU A 46 -41.62 -33.13 30.41
C LEU A 46 -40.97 -33.37 29.06
N LEU A 47 -41.70 -33.13 27.97
CA LEU A 47 -41.17 -33.23 26.62
C LEU A 47 -40.10 -32.19 26.39
N ILE A 48 -40.30 -30.95 26.87
CA ILE A 48 -39.33 -29.86 26.82
C ILE A 48 -37.99 -30.25 27.46
N VAL A 49 -38.03 -30.86 28.62
CA VAL A 49 -36.85 -31.34 29.34
C VAL A 49 -36.13 -32.46 28.56
N LEU A 50 -36.93 -33.36 27.96
CA LEU A 50 -36.39 -34.45 27.13
C LEU A 50 -35.71 -33.94 25.87
N GLU A 51 -36.31 -32.95 25.17
CA GLU A 51 -35.73 -32.30 24.00
C GLU A 51 -34.41 -31.59 24.35
N ALA A 52 -34.39 -30.77 25.41
CA ALA A 52 -33.18 -30.12 25.87
C ALA A 52 -32.06 -31.11 26.24
N THR A 53 -32.45 -32.22 26.92
CA THR A 53 -31.52 -33.29 27.29
C THR A 53 -30.96 -33.98 26.04
N THR A 54 -31.76 -34.17 25.01
CA THR A 54 -31.38 -34.77 23.76
C THR A 54 -30.35 -33.90 23.01
N ILE A 55 -30.55 -32.57 23.01
CA ILE A 55 -29.58 -31.61 22.43
C ILE A 55 -28.23 -31.71 23.16
N ILE A 56 -28.23 -31.72 24.48
CA ILE A 56 -27.00 -31.86 25.28
C ILE A 56 -26.33 -33.20 25.02
N LEU A 57 -27.07 -34.31 24.98
CA LEU A 57 -26.52 -35.63 24.69
C LEU A 57 -25.90 -35.66 23.27
N PHE A 58 -26.51 -35.02 22.28
CA PHE A 58 -25.97 -34.91 20.97
C PHE A 58 -24.62 -34.17 20.97
N ILE A 59 -24.52 -33.00 21.64
CA ILE A 59 -23.28 -32.23 21.75
C ILE A 59 -22.18 -33.05 22.45
N VAL A 60 -22.50 -33.75 23.53
CA VAL A 60 -21.56 -34.60 24.28
C VAL A 60 -21.09 -35.77 23.38
N THR A 61 -21.99 -36.33 22.57
CA THR A 61 -21.65 -37.42 21.65
C THR A 61 -20.70 -36.91 20.56
N VAL A 62 -20.97 -35.78 19.94
CA VAL A 62 -20.07 -35.17 18.94
C VAL A 62 -18.71 -34.86 19.58
N ARG A 63 -18.67 -34.32 20.79
CA ARG A 63 -17.42 -34.09 21.54
C ARG A 63 -16.62 -35.40 21.72
N SER A 64 -17.30 -36.49 22.05
CA SER A 64 -16.70 -37.81 22.24
C SER A 64 -16.11 -38.35 20.92
N VAL A 65 -16.84 -38.16 19.80
CA VAL A 65 -16.36 -38.54 18.45
C VAL A 65 -15.14 -37.70 18.08
N LEU A 66 -15.18 -36.38 18.26
CA LEU A 66 -14.05 -35.50 17.99
C LEU A 66 -12.83 -35.84 18.87
N GLY A 67 -13.07 -36.25 20.13
CA GLY A 67 -12.02 -36.77 21.01
C GLY A 67 -11.36 -38.05 20.46
N THR A 68 -12.14 -38.95 19.86
CA THR A 68 -11.63 -40.14 19.21
C THR A 68 -10.76 -39.80 17.97
N VAL A 69 -11.25 -38.88 17.14
CA VAL A 69 -10.48 -38.36 16.00
C VAL A 69 -9.16 -37.74 16.45
N LYS A 70 -9.18 -36.93 17.51
CA LYS A 70 -7.96 -36.35 18.10
C LYS A 70 -6.97 -37.43 18.55
N ASP A 71 -7.45 -38.40 19.32
CA ASP A 71 -6.60 -39.48 19.82
C ASP A 71 -5.99 -40.31 18.66
N TYR A 72 -6.77 -40.52 17.59
CA TYR A 72 -6.30 -41.21 16.38
C TYR A 72 -5.20 -40.43 15.66
N PHE A 73 -5.38 -39.12 15.49
CA PHE A 73 -4.35 -38.25 14.87
C PHE A 73 -3.04 -38.21 15.68
N LYS A 74 -3.15 -38.23 17.01
CA LYS A 74 -1.97 -38.28 17.90
C LYS A 74 -1.18 -39.59 17.82
N LEU A 75 -1.83 -40.68 17.45
CA LEU A 75 -1.19 -41.99 17.25
C LEU A 75 -0.50 -42.09 15.89
N SER A 76 -0.91 -41.33 14.90
CA SER A 76 -0.35 -41.34 13.55
C SER A 76 0.92 -40.49 13.51
N SER A 77 2.05 -41.07 13.12
CA SER A 77 3.36 -40.42 13.01
C SER A 77 3.35 -39.26 11.99
N SER A 78 2.58 -39.38 10.91
CA SER A 78 2.50 -38.37 9.84
C SER A 78 1.65 -37.15 10.21
N LEU A 79 0.72 -37.27 11.17
CA LEU A 79 -0.27 -36.24 11.49
C LEU A 79 -0.05 -35.58 12.85
N LYS A 80 0.98 -36.01 13.57
CA LYS A 80 1.30 -35.57 14.93
C LYS A 80 1.59 -34.07 15.09
N HIS A 81 2.01 -33.42 13.98
CA HIS A 81 2.37 -31.99 13.97
C HIS A 81 1.16 -31.04 13.78
N ILE A 82 -0.02 -31.58 13.48
CA ILE A 82 -1.23 -30.76 13.27
C ILE A 82 -1.80 -30.37 14.64
N PRO A 83 -2.07 -29.07 14.92
CA PRO A 83 -2.65 -28.60 16.18
C PRO A 83 -4.15 -28.89 16.25
N ILE A 84 -4.52 -30.20 16.18
CA ILE A 84 -5.93 -30.65 16.10
C ILE A 84 -6.75 -30.24 17.30
N ASP A 85 -6.11 -30.06 18.47
CA ASP A 85 -6.75 -29.62 19.70
C ASP A 85 -7.43 -28.25 19.52
N SER A 86 -6.75 -27.30 18.86
CA SER A 86 -7.28 -25.97 18.59
C SER A 86 -8.47 -26.01 17.63
N TYR A 87 -8.40 -26.82 16.57
CA TYR A 87 -9.52 -26.96 15.62
C TYR A 87 -10.75 -27.57 16.30
N ILE A 88 -10.57 -28.61 17.12
CA ILE A 88 -11.67 -29.23 17.86
C ILE A 88 -12.27 -28.23 18.84
N GLN A 89 -11.45 -27.41 19.52
CA GLN A 89 -11.95 -26.38 20.42
C GLN A 89 -12.85 -25.37 19.70
N VAL A 90 -12.43 -24.90 18.52
CA VAL A 90 -13.24 -23.98 17.70
C VAL A 90 -14.58 -24.63 17.31
N VAL A 91 -14.54 -25.85 16.80
CA VAL A 91 -15.77 -26.60 16.42
C VAL A 91 -16.69 -26.75 17.63
N MET A 92 -16.15 -27.04 18.82
CA MET A 92 -16.94 -27.20 20.04
C MET A 92 -17.55 -25.88 20.52
N ILE A 93 -16.85 -24.73 20.36
CA ILE A 93 -17.43 -23.41 20.66
C ILE A 93 -18.67 -23.15 19.80
N PHE A 94 -18.57 -23.37 18.49
CA PHE A 94 -19.71 -23.22 17.58
C PHE A 94 -20.84 -24.18 17.91
N LEU A 95 -20.52 -25.44 18.21
CA LEU A 95 -21.51 -26.44 18.56
C LEU A 95 -22.27 -26.08 19.85
N TRP A 96 -21.56 -25.63 20.87
CA TRP A 96 -22.20 -25.16 22.09
C TRP A 96 -23.04 -23.90 21.87
N PHE A 97 -22.56 -22.96 21.04
CA PHE A 97 -23.34 -21.77 20.71
C PHE A 97 -24.67 -22.12 20.05
N ILE A 98 -24.63 -23.01 19.01
CA ILE A 98 -25.83 -23.50 18.36
C ILE A 98 -26.72 -24.27 19.34
N GLY A 99 -26.13 -25.13 20.17
CA GLY A 99 -26.86 -25.91 21.19
C GLY A 99 -27.59 -25.06 22.22
N ILE A 100 -26.96 -23.96 22.67
CA ILE A 100 -27.61 -23.00 23.60
C ILE A 100 -28.81 -22.34 22.90
N ILE A 101 -28.72 -21.93 21.66
CA ILE A 101 -29.84 -21.34 20.92
C ILE A 101 -30.98 -22.35 20.79
N LEU A 102 -30.67 -23.60 20.45
CA LEU A 102 -31.65 -24.66 20.31
C LEU A 102 -32.33 -24.95 21.65
N ILE A 103 -31.59 -25.04 22.78
CA ILE A 103 -32.12 -25.24 24.12
C ILE A 103 -33.02 -24.06 24.51
N LEU A 104 -32.62 -22.82 24.26
CA LEU A 104 -33.43 -21.63 24.51
C LEU A 104 -34.74 -21.65 23.71
N SER A 105 -34.67 -22.06 22.43
CA SER A 105 -35.84 -22.22 21.57
C SER A 105 -36.83 -23.23 22.14
N VAL A 106 -36.34 -24.40 22.56
CA VAL A 106 -37.14 -25.45 23.16
C VAL A 106 -37.77 -24.98 24.50
N LEU A 107 -36.98 -24.39 25.41
CA LEU A 107 -37.44 -23.93 26.73
C LEU A 107 -38.47 -22.79 26.66
N THR A 108 -38.36 -21.91 25.64
CA THR A 108 -39.27 -20.75 25.54
C THR A 108 -40.42 -20.97 24.55
N GLY A 109 -40.41 -22.06 23.78
CA GLY A 109 -41.39 -22.33 22.74
C GLY A 109 -41.31 -21.35 21.55
N ARG A 110 -40.23 -20.53 21.45
CA ARG A 110 -40.04 -19.58 20.35
C ARG A 110 -39.24 -20.18 19.23
N GLU A 111 -39.57 -19.77 18.02
CA GLU A 111 -38.81 -20.20 16.81
C GLU A 111 -37.33 -19.80 16.88
N ILE A 112 -36.46 -20.67 16.44
CA ILE A 112 -34.99 -20.42 16.33
C ILE A 112 -34.69 -19.13 15.59
N GLY A 113 -35.50 -18.82 14.53
CA GLY A 113 -35.40 -17.61 13.74
C GLY A 113 -35.44 -16.31 14.57
N THR A 114 -36.29 -16.30 15.64
CA THR A 114 -36.40 -15.14 16.52
C THR A 114 -35.10 -14.87 17.31
N PHE A 115 -34.45 -15.94 17.80
CA PHE A 115 -33.15 -15.81 18.48
C PHE A 115 -32.07 -15.39 17.55
N LEU A 116 -32.01 -15.95 16.33
CA LEU A 116 -31.02 -15.57 15.32
C LEU A 116 -31.22 -14.12 14.87
N ALA A 117 -32.48 -13.67 14.70
CA ALA A 117 -32.76 -12.28 14.35
C ALA A 117 -32.35 -11.31 15.47
N SER A 118 -32.65 -11.66 16.73
CA SER A 118 -32.25 -10.84 17.89
C SER A 118 -30.72 -10.76 18.05
N LEU A 119 -30.02 -11.88 17.89
CA LEU A 119 -28.56 -11.93 17.90
C LEU A 119 -27.96 -11.16 16.72
N GLY A 120 -28.57 -11.26 15.53
CA GLY A 120 -28.17 -10.50 14.36
C GLY A 120 -28.29 -8.99 14.57
N ALA A 121 -29.42 -8.53 15.12
CA ALA A 121 -29.64 -7.14 15.45
C ALA A 121 -28.63 -6.63 16.50
N LEU A 122 -28.39 -7.38 17.57
CA LEU A 122 -27.39 -7.03 18.58
C LEU A 122 -25.97 -6.98 17.99
N SER A 123 -25.63 -7.98 17.17
CA SER A 123 -24.32 -8.02 16.48
C SER A 123 -24.13 -6.83 15.57
N ALA A 124 -25.17 -6.41 14.80
CA ALA A 124 -25.11 -5.24 13.95
C ALA A 124 -24.84 -3.96 14.76
N ILE A 125 -25.48 -3.79 15.92
CA ILE A 125 -25.24 -2.66 16.82
C ILE A 125 -23.79 -2.68 17.34
N ILE A 126 -23.31 -3.85 17.80
CA ILE A 126 -21.94 -4.00 18.30
C ILE A 126 -20.93 -3.68 17.19
N ILE A 127 -21.12 -4.23 16.00
CA ILE A 127 -20.22 -3.95 14.85
C ILE A 127 -20.23 -2.47 14.51
N LEU A 128 -21.41 -1.80 14.56
CA LEU A 128 -21.51 -0.37 14.30
C LEU A 128 -20.76 0.46 15.33
N VAL A 129 -20.89 0.13 16.62
CA VAL A 129 -20.23 0.84 17.73
C VAL A 129 -18.71 0.64 17.68
N PHE A 130 -18.24 -0.55 17.35
CA PHE A 130 -16.82 -0.89 17.34
C PHE A 130 -16.18 -0.84 15.95
N ARG A 131 -16.91 -0.35 14.94
CA ARG A 131 -16.45 -0.32 13.55
C ARG A 131 -15.05 0.26 13.40
N ASP A 132 -14.83 1.46 13.94
CA ASP A 132 -13.56 2.16 13.77
C ASP A 132 -12.41 1.47 14.51
N THR A 133 -12.71 0.87 15.67
CA THR A 133 -11.75 0.07 16.43
C THR A 133 -11.34 -1.18 15.66
N ILE A 134 -12.30 -1.89 15.08
CA ILE A 134 -12.04 -3.09 14.27
C ILE A 134 -11.24 -2.72 13.02
N LEU A 135 -11.63 -1.65 12.31
CA LEU A 135 -10.90 -1.16 11.15
C LEU A 135 -9.47 -0.75 11.51
N GLY A 136 -9.29 -0.04 12.62
CA GLY A 136 -7.96 0.35 13.11
C GLY A 136 -7.08 -0.86 13.41
N PHE A 137 -7.62 -1.85 14.10
CA PHE A 137 -6.90 -3.09 14.42
C PHE A 137 -6.48 -3.87 13.16
N VAL A 138 -7.41 -4.10 12.23
CA VAL A 138 -7.13 -4.80 10.98
C VAL A 138 -6.10 -4.03 10.14
N SER A 139 -6.25 -2.70 10.06
CA SER A 139 -5.32 -1.83 9.33
C SER A 139 -3.92 -1.83 9.94
N SER A 140 -3.79 -1.85 11.26
CA SER A 140 -2.50 -1.93 11.95
C SER A 140 -1.76 -3.23 11.61
N ILE A 141 -2.46 -4.36 11.61
CA ILE A 141 -1.89 -5.64 11.18
C ILE A 141 -1.45 -5.55 9.71
N GLN A 142 -2.30 -4.99 8.85
CA GLN A 142 -2.02 -4.86 7.41
C GLN A 142 -0.81 -3.97 7.13
N ILE A 143 -0.69 -2.83 7.82
CA ILE A 143 0.48 -1.93 7.73
C ILE A 143 1.76 -2.66 8.13
N THR A 144 1.70 -3.43 9.22
CA THR A 144 2.85 -4.18 9.75
C THR A 144 3.26 -5.33 8.83
N VAL A 145 2.30 -6.14 8.37
CA VAL A 145 2.58 -7.29 7.50
C VAL A 145 3.08 -6.86 6.12
N ASN A 146 2.49 -5.79 5.56
CA ASN A 146 2.89 -5.26 4.26
C ASN A 146 4.07 -4.28 4.33
N ASP A 147 4.57 -4.00 5.52
CA ASP A 147 5.69 -3.06 5.74
C ASP A 147 5.46 -1.68 5.10
N THR A 148 4.23 -1.20 5.16
CA THR A 148 3.81 0.01 4.46
C THR A 148 4.40 1.27 5.09
N VAL A 149 4.47 1.33 6.45
CA VAL A 149 5.00 2.44 7.24
C VAL A 149 5.74 1.91 8.46
N ARG A 150 6.93 2.45 8.74
CA ARG A 150 7.74 2.17 9.94
C ARG A 150 7.91 3.43 10.77
N ILE A 151 8.21 3.25 12.05
CA ILE A 151 8.71 4.36 12.89
C ILE A 151 10.04 4.85 12.30
N GLY A 152 10.17 6.15 12.14
CA GLY A 152 11.31 6.80 11.48
C GLY A 152 11.08 7.14 10.01
N ASP A 153 10.08 6.59 9.34
CA ASP A 153 9.76 6.95 7.95
C ASP A 153 9.31 8.41 7.86
N TRP A 154 9.78 9.11 6.86
CA TRP A 154 9.17 10.35 6.44
C TRP A 154 7.98 10.05 5.52
N ILE A 155 6.80 10.55 5.89
CA ILE A 155 5.58 10.42 5.09
C ILE A 155 4.94 11.79 4.84
N THR A 156 4.30 11.93 3.68
CA THR A 156 3.46 13.09 3.34
C THR A 156 2.04 12.63 3.04
N MET A 157 1.07 13.09 3.81
CA MET A 157 -0.36 12.81 3.64
C MET A 157 -1.16 14.11 3.65
N LYS A 158 -1.36 14.70 2.47
CA LYS A 158 -2.00 16.02 2.31
C LYS A 158 -3.40 16.11 2.91
N GLY A 159 -4.21 15.05 2.78
CA GLY A 159 -5.56 14.99 3.32
C GLY A 159 -5.65 14.93 4.86
N SER A 160 -4.53 14.87 5.56
CA SER A 160 -4.44 14.86 7.01
C SER A 160 -3.44 15.89 7.55
N ASP A 161 -2.95 16.81 6.70
CA ASP A 161 -1.94 17.82 7.02
C ASP A 161 -0.72 17.22 7.73
N ALA A 162 -0.28 16.05 7.26
CA ALA A 162 0.89 15.37 7.77
C ALA A 162 2.01 15.44 6.73
N ASP A 163 3.15 16.00 7.14
CA ASP A 163 4.40 16.02 6.37
C ASP A 163 5.59 16.01 7.35
N GLY A 164 6.09 14.81 7.61
CA GLY A 164 7.14 14.64 8.61
C GLY A 164 7.44 13.19 8.95
N THR A 165 8.10 13.00 10.10
CA THR A 165 8.59 11.69 10.53
C THR A 165 7.58 10.96 11.39
N VAL A 166 7.34 9.69 11.10
CA VAL A 166 6.52 8.79 11.93
C VAL A 166 7.25 8.51 13.24
N ILE A 167 6.67 8.95 14.37
CA ILE A 167 7.25 8.78 15.69
C ILE A 167 6.62 7.64 16.49
N GLU A 168 5.38 7.26 16.15
CA GLU A 168 4.65 6.23 16.88
C GLU A 168 3.64 5.54 15.96
N VAL A 169 3.54 4.21 16.06
CA VAL A 169 2.55 3.39 15.36
C VAL A 169 1.81 2.55 16.39
N ASN A 170 0.53 2.84 16.61
CA ASN A 170 -0.37 2.13 17.51
C ASN A 170 -1.42 1.33 16.74
N LEU A 171 -2.23 0.54 17.43
CA LEU A 171 -3.32 -0.24 16.84
C LEU A 171 -4.37 0.61 16.12
N SER A 172 -4.65 1.81 16.62
CA SER A 172 -5.72 2.68 16.09
C SER A 172 -5.21 3.97 15.46
N THR A 173 -3.98 4.39 15.77
CA THR A 173 -3.42 5.67 15.34
C THR A 173 -1.94 5.59 15.02
N VAL A 174 -1.51 6.45 14.08
CA VAL A 174 -0.11 6.73 13.78
C VAL A 174 0.15 8.20 14.05
N LYS A 175 1.23 8.51 14.77
CA LYS A 175 1.66 9.90 15.04
C LYS A 175 2.81 10.28 14.14
N VAL A 176 2.67 11.41 13.49
CA VAL A 176 3.67 12.01 12.61
C VAL A 176 4.11 13.34 13.22
N GLN A 177 5.40 13.48 13.47
CA GLN A 177 6.00 14.77 13.82
C GLN A 177 6.31 15.52 12.54
N ASN A 178 5.56 16.57 12.27
CA ASN A 178 5.75 17.45 11.13
C ASN A 178 7.05 18.25 11.24
N PHE A 179 7.52 18.80 10.14
CA PHE A 179 8.76 19.59 10.12
C PHE A 179 8.67 20.92 10.87
N ASP A 180 7.46 21.40 11.15
CA ASP A 180 7.20 22.56 12.04
C ASP A 180 7.12 22.17 13.52
N ASN A 181 7.50 20.93 13.88
CA ASN A 181 7.43 20.32 15.22
C ASN A 181 6.02 20.09 15.77
N THR A 182 4.95 20.30 15.00
CA THR A 182 3.61 19.88 15.38
C THR A 182 3.47 18.35 15.24
N ILE A 183 2.50 17.76 15.96
CA ILE A 183 2.22 16.33 15.87
C ILE A 183 0.83 16.13 15.26
N THR A 184 0.78 15.50 14.10
CA THR A 184 -0.47 15.04 13.48
C THR A 184 -0.74 13.59 13.88
N THR A 185 -1.95 13.33 14.40
CA THR A 185 -2.41 11.98 14.73
C THR A 185 -3.36 11.50 13.63
N ILE A 186 -2.97 10.43 12.94
CA ILE A 186 -3.70 9.85 11.82
C ILE A 186 -4.34 8.54 12.28
N PRO A 187 -5.66 8.33 12.11
CA PRO A 187 -6.26 7.01 12.30
C PRO A 187 -5.60 5.97 11.36
N THR A 188 -5.23 4.81 11.91
CA THR A 188 -4.45 3.79 11.18
C THR A 188 -5.15 3.33 9.90
N TYR A 189 -6.48 3.25 9.91
CA TYR A 189 -7.25 2.86 8.73
C TYR A 189 -7.08 3.82 7.55
N LYS A 190 -6.83 5.12 7.79
CA LYS A 190 -6.61 6.10 6.72
C LYS A 190 -5.32 5.84 5.92
N LEU A 191 -4.29 5.28 6.55
CA LEU A 191 -3.06 4.89 5.86
C LEU A 191 -3.23 3.66 4.95
N VAL A 192 -4.35 2.95 5.09
CA VAL A 192 -4.73 1.84 4.22
C VAL A 192 -5.73 2.27 3.14
N SER A 193 -6.65 3.19 3.49
CA SER A 193 -7.72 3.64 2.58
C SER A 193 -7.29 4.77 1.65
N ASP A 194 -6.42 5.66 2.11
CA ASP A 194 -6.05 6.88 1.41
C ASP A 194 -4.62 6.77 0.84
N SER A 195 -4.35 7.49 -0.23
CA SER A 195 -3.00 7.55 -0.78
C SER A 195 -2.13 8.53 0.02
N PHE A 196 -0.90 8.12 0.29
CA PHE A 196 0.13 8.96 0.88
C PHE A 196 1.48 8.68 0.20
N ILE A 197 2.45 9.56 0.41
CA ILE A 197 3.83 9.39 -0.08
C ILE A 197 4.68 8.91 1.09
N ASN A 198 5.35 7.78 0.93
CA ASN A 198 6.43 7.34 1.80
C ASN A 198 7.77 7.66 1.15
N TRP A 199 8.58 8.48 1.80
CA TRP A 199 9.88 8.93 1.29
C TRP A 199 11.03 7.96 1.55
N ARG A 200 10.80 6.83 2.24
CA ARG A 200 11.80 5.78 2.48
C ARG A 200 12.49 5.37 1.18
N GLY A 201 11.72 5.15 0.10
CA GLY A 201 12.29 4.81 -1.20
C GLY A 201 13.23 5.87 -1.77
N MET A 202 12.99 7.16 -1.48
CA MET A 202 13.92 8.25 -1.83
C MET A 202 15.16 8.18 -0.94
N GLU A 203 15.01 7.98 0.35
CA GLU A 203 16.13 7.91 1.31
C GLU A 203 17.03 6.69 1.06
N GLU A 204 16.48 5.57 0.63
CA GLU A 204 17.22 4.37 0.25
C GLU A 204 17.81 4.45 -1.17
N SER A 205 17.31 5.36 -2.01
CA SER A 205 17.75 5.51 -3.41
C SER A 205 19.13 6.18 -3.50
N LYS A 206 19.68 6.23 -4.71
CA LYS A 206 20.96 6.89 -5.01
C LYS A 206 20.87 8.42 -5.15
N GLY A 207 19.70 9.03 -4.97
CA GLY A 207 19.60 10.48 -5.11
C GLY A 207 18.19 11.04 -4.91
N ARG A 208 18.14 12.34 -4.56
CA ARG A 208 16.91 13.11 -4.40
C ARG A 208 16.65 13.93 -5.67
N ARG A 209 15.45 13.79 -6.24
CA ARG A 209 15.08 14.40 -7.53
C ARG A 209 14.96 15.91 -7.43
N ILE A 210 15.66 16.61 -8.36
CA ILE A 210 15.46 18.01 -8.67
C ILE A 210 14.60 18.09 -9.93
N LYS A 211 13.44 18.76 -9.83
CA LYS A 211 12.51 18.97 -10.94
C LYS A 211 11.94 20.37 -10.84
N ARG A 212 12.60 21.33 -11.50
CA ARG A 212 12.19 22.74 -11.56
C ARG A 212 12.34 23.24 -13.00
N SER A 213 11.66 24.33 -13.35
CA SER A 213 11.70 24.91 -14.70
C SER A 213 12.13 26.36 -14.69
N LEU A 214 12.89 26.76 -15.70
CA LEU A 214 13.08 28.15 -16.08
C LEU A 214 12.00 28.52 -17.11
N LEU A 215 11.41 29.69 -16.98
CA LEU A 215 10.43 30.20 -17.94
C LEU A 215 11.12 31.16 -18.91
N ILE A 216 11.30 30.71 -20.14
CA ILE A 216 11.96 31.50 -21.20
C ILE A 216 10.92 32.26 -22.00
N LYS A 217 11.20 33.52 -22.24
CA LYS A 217 10.36 34.42 -23.04
C LYS A 217 10.38 33.99 -24.52
N PRO A 218 9.22 33.67 -25.14
CA PRO A 218 9.20 33.17 -26.52
C PRO A 218 9.84 34.13 -27.55
N SER A 219 9.70 35.44 -27.32
CA SER A 219 10.27 36.45 -28.22
C SER A 219 11.81 36.51 -28.23
N SER A 220 12.48 35.89 -27.24
CA SER A 220 13.95 35.79 -27.19
C SER A 220 14.50 34.57 -27.95
N VAL A 221 13.63 33.67 -28.41
CA VAL A 221 14.08 32.50 -29.16
C VAL A 221 14.37 32.87 -30.60
N LYS A 222 15.61 32.58 -31.07
CA LYS A 222 16.07 32.90 -32.41
C LYS A 222 16.91 31.77 -33.01
N PHE A 223 17.04 31.78 -34.34
CA PHE A 223 18.10 31.03 -35.02
C PHE A 223 19.44 31.68 -34.74
N LEU A 224 20.49 30.87 -34.62
CA LEU A 224 21.85 31.36 -34.43
C LEU A 224 22.49 31.73 -35.79
N GLU A 225 23.13 32.90 -35.83
CA GLU A 225 23.99 33.35 -36.93
C GLU A 225 25.43 32.85 -36.72
N SER A 226 26.28 33.01 -37.75
CA SER A 226 27.67 32.54 -37.67
C SER A 226 28.45 33.14 -36.51
N ASP A 227 28.26 34.43 -36.25
CA ASP A 227 28.92 35.14 -35.13
C ASP A 227 28.45 34.63 -33.76
N ASP A 228 27.15 34.31 -33.64
CA ASP A 228 26.61 33.72 -32.42
C ASP A 228 27.24 32.34 -32.16
N ILE A 229 27.35 31.52 -33.19
CA ILE A 229 27.94 30.18 -33.13
C ILE A 229 29.41 30.26 -32.70
N GLU A 230 30.21 31.14 -33.31
CA GLU A 230 31.61 31.33 -32.93
C GLU A 230 31.80 31.85 -31.51
N ASN A 231 30.88 32.69 -31.03
CA ASN A 231 30.88 33.12 -29.63
C ASN A 231 30.54 31.99 -28.67
N LEU A 232 29.53 31.17 -28.97
CA LEU A 232 29.10 30.05 -28.12
C LEU A 232 30.13 28.90 -28.09
N LYS A 233 30.96 28.73 -29.16
CA LYS A 233 32.09 27.78 -29.15
C LYS A 233 33.15 28.09 -28.09
N LYS A 234 33.22 29.32 -27.59
CA LYS A 234 34.11 29.67 -26.47
C LYS A 234 33.68 29.07 -25.13
N VAL A 235 32.45 28.55 -25.05
CA VAL A 235 31.95 27.87 -23.88
C VAL A 235 32.42 26.42 -23.88
N ASN A 236 33.42 26.09 -23.04
CA ASN A 236 34.12 24.80 -23.07
C ASN A 236 33.15 23.59 -23.00
N LEU A 237 32.09 23.68 -22.19
CA LEU A 237 31.13 22.57 -22.01
C LEU A 237 30.37 22.15 -23.27
N ILE A 238 30.22 23.05 -24.25
CA ILE A 238 29.40 22.82 -25.45
C ILE A 238 30.18 23.01 -26.76
N SER A 239 31.45 23.30 -26.69
CA SER A 239 32.26 23.56 -27.88
C SER A 239 32.26 22.37 -28.84
N GLU A 240 32.55 21.15 -28.34
CA GLU A 240 32.56 19.91 -29.14
C GLU A 240 31.17 19.58 -29.70
N TYR A 241 30.11 19.78 -28.92
CA TYR A 241 28.73 19.60 -29.38
C TYR A 241 28.41 20.56 -30.53
N ILE A 242 28.77 21.84 -30.42
CA ILE A 242 28.49 22.83 -31.44
C ILE A 242 29.22 22.46 -32.74
N ASP A 243 30.51 22.10 -32.70
CA ASP A 243 31.28 21.72 -33.86
C ASP A 243 30.67 20.48 -34.55
N SER A 244 30.36 19.44 -33.80
CA SER A 244 29.74 18.25 -34.34
C SER A 244 28.36 18.54 -34.97
N ARG A 245 27.57 19.37 -34.30
CA ARG A 245 26.19 19.66 -34.73
C ARG A 245 26.17 20.57 -35.97
N VAL A 246 27.07 21.54 -36.06
CA VAL A 246 27.24 22.38 -37.24
C VAL A 246 27.65 21.52 -38.46
N ALA A 247 28.63 20.63 -38.29
CA ALA A 247 29.05 19.74 -39.38
C ALA A 247 27.90 18.85 -39.89
N GLU A 248 27.11 18.26 -38.97
CA GLU A 248 25.91 17.46 -39.31
C GLU A 248 24.87 18.28 -40.10
N ILE A 249 24.61 19.51 -39.62
CA ILE A 249 23.65 20.41 -40.26
C ILE A 249 24.10 20.81 -41.64
N ASP A 250 25.39 21.14 -41.84
CA ASP A 250 25.97 21.52 -43.11
C ASP A 250 25.94 20.35 -44.11
N GLU A 251 26.28 19.16 -43.67
CA GLU A 251 26.19 17.95 -44.51
C GLU A 251 24.74 17.73 -44.97
N TYR A 252 23.78 17.80 -44.07
CA TYR A 252 22.35 17.65 -44.38
C TYR A 252 21.88 18.70 -45.40
N ASN A 253 22.21 19.97 -45.16
CA ASN A 253 21.80 21.07 -46.02
C ASN A 253 22.42 20.98 -47.42
N LYS A 254 23.71 20.61 -47.53
CA LYS A 254 24.40 20.35 -48.81
C LYS A 254 23.78 19.18 -49.57
N LYS A 255 23.57 18.05 -48.90
CA LYS A 255 22.97 16.85 -49.50
C LYS A 255 21.59 17.11 -50.09
N ASN A 256 20.81 17.98 -49.48
CA ASN A 256 19.46 18.34 -49.93
C ASN A 256 19.42 19.63 -50.79
N SER A 257 20.56 20.18 -51.17
CA SER A 257 20.69 21.40 -52.02
C SER A 257 19.85 22.58 -51.46
N ILE A 258 19.88 22.77 -50.14
CA ILE A 258 19.08 23.80 -49.45
C ILE A 258 19.66 25.18 -49.75
N ASP A 259 18.80 26.10 -50.21
CA ASP A 259 19.15 27.52 -50.34
C ASP A 259 19.22 28.18 -48.95
N LYS A 260 20.41 28.59 -48.56
CA LYS A 260 20.71 29.23 -47.27
C LYS A 260 20.59 30.75 -47.27
N SER A 261 19.98 31.33 -48.29
CA SER A 261 19.69 32.77 -48.34
C SER A 261 18.81 33.26 -47.18
N MET A 262 18.02 32.34 -46.64
CA MET A 262 17.23 32.59 -45.41
C MET A 262 17.52 31.51 -44.36
N LEU A 263 17.68 31.92 -43.10
CA LEU A 263 17.87 31.00 -41.96
C LEU A 263 16.70 30.05 -41.73
N LEU A 264 15.51 30.39 -42.22
CA LEU A 264 14.35 29.50 -42.15
C LEU A 264 14.50 28.24 -43.00
N ASN A 265 15.34 28.29 -44.05
CA ASN A 265 15.53 27.17 -44.95
C ASN A 265 16.47 26.12 -44.36
N GLY A 266 16.06 24.85 -44.42
CA GLY A 266 16.82 23.70 -43.96
C GLY A 266 16.95 23.62 -42.46
N ARG A 267 18.03 22.96 -41.99
CA ARG A 267 18.31 22.78 -40.55
C ARG A 267 19.24 23.89 -40.07
N ASN A 268 18.94 24.40 -38.86
CA ASN A 268 19.72 25.45 -38.22
C ASN A 268 19.74 25.24 -36.71
N LEU A 269 20.72 25.81 -36.04
CA LEU A 269 20.77 25.88 -34.58
C LEU A 269 19.89 27.02 -34.09
N THR A 270 19.32 26.83 -32.92
CA THR A 270 18.62 27.88 -32.14
C THR A 270 19.32 28.09 -30.79
N ASN A 271 19.26 29.32 -30.32
CA ASN A 271 19.83 29.67 -29.01
C ASN A 271 19.20 28.82 -27.88
N LEU A 272 17.89 28.59 -27.88
CA LEU A 272 17.21 27.75 -26.90
C LEU A 272 17.66 26.29 -26.99
N GLY A 273 17.89 25.77 -28.20
CA GLY A 273 18.37 24.41 -28.39
C GLY A 273 19.77 24.21 -27.81
N VAL A 274 20.67 25.14 -28.09
CA VAL A 274 22.04 25.09 -27.53
C VAL A 274 22.05 25.32 -26.02
N PHE A 275 21.22 26.20 -25.49
CA PHE A 275 21.10 26.41 -24.06
C PHE A 275 20.62 25.14 -23.31
N ARG A 276 19.72 24.38 -23.89
CA ARG A 276 19.29 23.10 -23.30
C ARG A 276 20.45 22.12 -23.15
N ILE A 277 21.29 22.01 -24.20
CA ILE A 277 22.49 21.15 -24.16
C ILE A 277 23.48 21.66 -23.11
N TYR A 278 23.71 23.00 -23.07
CA TYR A 278 24.53 23.58 -22.04
C TYR A 278 24.08 23.19 -20.62
N ILE A 279 22.80 23.23 -20.36
CA ILE A 279 22.24 22.81 -19.06
C ILE A 279 22.56 21.33 -18.79
N GLU A 280 22.37 20.46 -19.77
CA GLU A 280 22.65 19.02 -19.62
C GLU A 280 24.13 18.76 -19.33
N GLU A 281 25.04 19.38 -20.09
CA GLU A 281 26.50 19.22 -19.92
C GLU A 281 26.95 19.85 -18.57
N TYR A 282 26.39 20.99 -18.18
CA TYR A 282 26.66 21.60 -16.88
C TYR A 282 26.25 20.66 -15.72
N LEU A 283 25.07 20.05 -15.82
CA LEU A 283 24.60 19.12 -14.80
C LEU A 283 25.43 17.83 -14.78
N LYS A 284 25.89 17.31 -15.91
CA LYS A 284 26.80 16.16 -15.97
C LYS A 284 28.14 16.47 -15.31
N ALA A 285 28.69 17.64 -15.58
CA ALA A 285 29.95 18.06 -15.00
C ALA A 285 29.87 18.45 -13.51
N HIS A 286 28.67 18.61 -12.96
CA HIS A 286 28.50 19.09 -11.59
C HIS A 286 28.73 17.96 -10.56
N PRO A 287 29.66 18.11 -9.59
CA PRO A 287 30.11 17.01 -8.73
C PRO A 287 29.01 16.43 -7.83
N MET A 288 27.98 17.22 -7.49
CA MET A 288 26.91 16.84 -6.57
C MET A 288 25.66 16.30 -7.29
N THR A 289 25.61 16.29 -8.63
CA THR A 289 24.54 15.62 -9.38
C THR A 289 24.90 14.16 -9.64
N ASN A 290 23.89 13.32 -9.73
CA ASN A 290 24.08 11.89 -9.96
C ASN A 290 23.81 11.53 -11.43
N GLU A 291 24.87 11.21 -12.16
CA GLU A 291 24.82 10.85 -13.57
C GLU A 291 24.25 9.44 -13.82
N ASP A 292 24.30 8.53 -12.82
CA ASP A 292 23.75 7.18 -12.94
C ASP A 292 22.22 7.19 -13.02
N LEU A 293 21.60 8.31 -12.62
CA LEU A 293 20.16 8.50 -12.66
C LEU A 293 19.75 9.39 -13.83
N THR A 294 18.44 9.38 -14.16
CA THR A 294 17.91 10.15 -15.27
C THR A 294 18.27 11.64 -15.17
N LEU A 295 19.03 12.14 -16.14
CA LEU A 295 19.40 13.52 -16.31
C LEU A 295 18.90 14.00 -17.67
N MET A 296 18.13 15.09 -17.71
CA MET A 296 17.65 15.71 -18.94
C MET A 296 17.27 17.17 -18.72
N CYS A 297 17.37 17.93 -19.77
CA CYS A 297 16.80 19.26 -19.91
C CYS A 297 15.78 19.25 -21.05
N ARG A 298 14.49 19.39 -20.73
CA ARG A 298 13.42 19.31 -21.74
C ARG A 298 12.59 20.56 -21.80
N GLN A 299 12.13 20.87 -23.00
CA GLN A 299 11.15 21.89 -23.25
C GLN A 299 9.74 21.31 -23.00
N LEU A 300 8.95 21.96 -22.16
CA LEU A 300 7.54 21.64 -21.97
C LEU A 300 6.66 22.50 -22.89
N GLU A 301 5.36 22.22 -22.88
CA GLU A 301 4.38 23.01 -23.62
C GLU A 301 4.44 24.49 -23.22
N PRO A 302 4.41 25.42 -24.20
CA PRO A 302 4.37 26.84 -23.91
C PRO A 302 3.15 27.20 -23.06
N THR A 303 3.35 28.12 -22.12
CA THR A 303 2.31 28.67 -21.27
C THR A 303 2.14 30.16 -21.55
N SER A 304 1.11 30.78 -20.94
CA SER A 304 0.93 32.25 -20.97
C SER A 304 2.11 33.01 -20.35
N GLN A 305 2.93 32.32 -19.56
CA GLN A 305 4.12 32.88 -18.90
C GLN A 305 5.43 32.54 -19.60
N GLY A 306 5.40 31.89 -20.77
CA GLY A 306 6.58 31.56 -21.54
C GLY A 306 6.77 30.07 -21.76
N ILE A 307 7.96 29.72 -22.24
CA ILE A 307 8.37 28.35 -22.55
C ILE A 307 9.08 27.76 -21.33
N PRO A 308 8.50 26.75 -20.64
CA PRO A 308 9.17 26.12 -19.50
C PRO A 308 10.30 25.20 -19.99
N ILE A 309 11.51 25.49 -19.60
CA ILE A 309 12.68 24.61 -19.76
C ILE A 309 12.87 23.87 -18.45
N GLN A 310 12.46 22.61 -18.44
CA GLN A 310 12.46 21.79 -17.23
C GLN A 310 13.80 21.08 -17.06
N ILE A 311 14.45 21.37 -15.96
CA ILE A 311 15.62 20.68 -15.44
C ILE A 311 15.14 19.46 -14.64
N TYR A 312 15.63 18.28 -15.00
CA TYR A 312 15.33 17.04 -14.34
C TYR A 312 16.63 16.29 -14.05
N THR A 313 17.01 16.21 -12.80
CA THR A 313 18.25 15.57 -12.36
C THR A 313 18.09 15.05 -10.94
N PHE A 314 19.12 14.43 -10.37
CA PHE A 314 19.13 13.95 -9.01
C PHE A 314 20.36 14.47 -8.26
N SER A 315 20.13 14.99 -7.04
CA SER A 315 21.19 15.29 -6.10
C SER A 315 21.75 14.01 -5.49
N LYS A 316 23.06 13.87 -5.36
CA LYS A 316 23.72 12.78 -4.61
C LYS A 316 23.39 12.86 -3.12
N ASP A 317 23.36 14.09 -2.58
CA ASP A 317 22.98 14.33 -1.18
C ASP A 317 21.45 14.44 -1.08
N LYS A 318 20.89 13.74 -0.09
CA LYS A 318 19.44 13.66 0.14
C LYS A 318 18.99 14.47 1.34
N GLU A 319 19.93 14.94 2.17
CA GLU A 319 19.66 15.81 3.30
C GLU A 319 19.01 17.11 2.82
N TRP A 320 17.93 17.53 3.47
CA TRP A 320 17.09 18.62 2.98
C TRP A 320 17.86 19.93 2.78
N THR A 321 18.61 20.36 3.77
CA THR A 321 19.35 21.62 3.71
C THR A 321 20.39 21.64 2.58
N LYS A 322 21.13 20.56 2.42
CA LYS A 322 22.12 20.42 1.34
C LYS A 322 21.46 20.30 -0.04
N TYR A 323 20.36 19.57 -0.13
CA TYR A 323 19.56 19.46 -1.35
C TYR A 323 19.01 20.82 -1.81
N GLU A 324 18.46 21.64 -0.90
CA GLU A 324 17.97 22.97 -1.26
C GLU A 324 19.14 23.93 -1.60
N GLY A 325 20.26 23.84 -0.89
CA GLY A 325 21.48 24.58 -1.23
C GLY A 325 21.95 24.27 -2.64
N LEU A 326 22.15 22.99 -2.96
CA LEU A 326 22.54 22.57 -4.31
C LEU A 326 21.54 23.02 -5.38
N THR A 327 20.24 22.89 -5.08
CA THR A 327 19.20 23.30 -6.02
C THR A 327 19.27 24.80 -6.28
N SER A 328 19.49 25.62 -5.25
CA SER A 328 19.65 27.05 -5.37
C SER A 328 20.89 27.40 -6.20
N ASP A 329 22.04 26.82 -5.90
CA ASP A 329 23.30 27.07 -6.63
C ASP A 329 23.16 26.74 -8.13
N ILE A 330 22.51 25.63 -8.45
CA ILE A 330 22.25 25.25 -9.87
C ILE A 330 21.37 26.33 -10.52
N PHE A 331 20.27 26.74 -9.91
CA PHE A 331 19.35 27.67 -10.53
C PHE A 331 19.89 29.09 -10.59
N ASP A 332 20.69 29.54 -9.62
CA ASP A 332 21.41 30.83 -9.67
C ASP A 332 22.38 30.85 -10.85
N HIS A 333 23.16 29.77 -11.05
CA HIS A 333 24.05 29.64 -12.19
C HIS A 333 23.29 29.68 -13.51
N LEU A 334 22.22 28.88 -13.65
CA LEU A 334 21.45 28.78 -14.89
C LEU A 334 20.74 30.10 -15.21
N LEU A 335 20.15 30.79 -14.23
CA LEU A 335 19.54 32.11 -14.41
C LEU A 335 20.54 33.15 -14.88
N SER A 336 21.75 33.12 -14.31
CA SER A 336 22.85 34.01 -14.73
C SER A 336 23.35 33.69 -16.14
N SER A 337 23.27 32.44 -16.57
CA SER A 337 23.72 31.95 -17.87
C SER A 337 22.78 32.30 -19.00
N VAL A 338 21.46 32.44 -18.76
CA VAL A 338 20.43 32.69 -19.79
C VAL A 338 20.84 33.80 -20.80
N LYS A 339 21.35 34.92 -20.31
CA LYS A 339 21.71 36.08 -21.11
C LYS A 339 22.87 35.83 -22.08
N TYR A 340 23.76 34.88 -21.78
CA TYR A 340 24.87 34.53 -22.67
C TYR A 340 24.43 33.78 -23.92
N PHE A 341 23.17 33.29 -23.92
CA PHE A 341 22.52 32.65 -25.05
C PHE A 341 21.51 33.58 -25.75
N ASP A 342 21.54 34.88 -25.48
CA ASP A 342 20.56 35.85 -25.97
C ASP A 342 19.09 35.45 -25.64
N LEU A 343 18.91 34.80 -24.53
CA LEU A 343 17.61 34.41 -23.98
C LEU A 343 17.20 35.36 -22.84
N GLU A 344 15.90 35.51 -22.64
CA GLU A 344 15.33 36.27 -21.57
C GLU A 344 14.38 35.36 -20.76
N CYS A 345 14.46 35.47 -19.42
CA CYS A 345 13.44 34.87 -18.56
C CYS A 345 12.15 35.73 -18.60
N PHE A 346 11.01 35.04 -18.42
CA PHE A 346 9.75 35.74 -18.32
C PHE A 346 9.66 36.50 -17.01
N GLU A 347 9.30 37.78 -17.11
CA GLU A 347 9.01 38.67 -16.00
C GLU A 347 7.63 39.31 -16.19
N LEU A 348 6.81 39.34 -15.12
CA LEU A 348 5.54 40.07 -15.12
C LEU A 348 5.84 41.58 -14.99
N ASN A 349 5.91 42.25 -16.12
CA ASN A 349 5.95 43.71 -16.11
C ASN A 349 4.55 44.25 -15.80
N GLN A 350 4.30 44.67 -14.57
CA GLN A 350 3.17 45.55 -14.27
C GLN A 350 3.51 46.96 -14.81
N SER A 351 3.08 47.28 -16.03
CA SER A 351 3.01 48.67 -16.45
C SER A 351 1.90 49.34 -15.63
N TYR A 352 2.27 50.05 -14.59
CA TYR A 352 1.33 51.04 -14.02
C TYR A 352 1.13 52.10 -15.11
N SER A 353 -0.01 52.03 -15.80
CA SER A 353 -0.50 53.19 -16.57
C SER A 353 -0.84 54.31 -15.57
N SER A 354 0.07 55.27 -15.46
CA SER A 354 -0.18 56.56 -14.80
C SER A 354 -1.27 57.31 -15.52
#